data_703e1536b7c0fe8abefd384d489d0168
#
_entry.id   703e1536b7c0fe8abefd384d489d0168
#
_cell.length_a   1.000
_cell.length_b   1.000
_cell.length_c   1.000
_cell.angle_alpha   90.00
_cell.angle_beta   90.00
_cell.angle_gamma   90.00
#
_symmetry.space_group_name_H-M   'P 1'
#
loop_
_entity.id
_entity.type
_entity.pdbx_description
1 polymer ?
#
loop_
_entity_poly.entity_id
_entity_poly.type
_entity_poly.pdbx_seq_one_letter_code
_entity_poly.pdbx_strand_id
1 'polypeptide(L)'
;MSHFNIGVVVGSLRKDSYNKQTAKALTSLFPQEFTFQFLDISTLPLYNQDDDDNTPEVVVQFKQQIKQCQGIIFVTPEYNRSIPGVLKNALDQASRPYGTNAWDSIPAGIIGVSIGNISTAIAQQHLRNSLAFLNMPTLNQPECFLKWYDGMVENGQFSEKTAGFMQNWVNSYINFVKHNLK
;
A
#
# COMPACT_ATOMS: atom_id res chain seq x y z
N MET A 1 -5.20 14.98 20.71
CA MET A 1 -5.80 14.45 19.46
C MET A 1 -5.03 13.20 19.10
N SER A 2 -5.72 12.12 18.73
CA SER A 2 -5.05 10.87 18.29
C SER A 2 -4.36 11.13 16.97
N HIS A 3 -3.08 10.80 16.87
CA HIS A 3 -2.32 10.85 15.61
C HIS A 3 -2.27 9.45 15.02
N PHE A 4 -2.46 9.35 13.70
CA PHE A 4 -2.43 8.10 12.94
C PHE A 4 -1.25 8.11 11.98
N ASN A 5 -0.32 7.17 12.15
CA ASN A 5 0.78 6.96 11.21
C ASN A 5 0.37 5.89 10.19
N ILE A 6 0.32 6.25 8.92
CA ILE A 6 -0.07 5.37 7.82
C ILE A 6 1.15 5.00 6.98
N GLY A 7 1.42 3.72 6.90
CA GLY A 7 2.43 3.20 5.99
C GLY A 7 1.93 3.22 4.54
N VAL A 8 2.76 3.70 3.62
CA VAL A 8 2.45 3.71 2.19
C VAL A 8 3.44 2.81 1.46
N VAL A 9 2.96 1.73 0.88
CA VAL A 9 3.76 0.78 0.09
C VAL A 9 3.43 0.97 -1.39
N VAL A 10 4.42 1.41 -2.16
CA VAL A 10 4.27 1.58 -3.62
C VAL A 10 4.90 0.39 -4.34
N GLY A 11 4.09 -0.41 -5.03
CA GLY A 11 4.51 -1.61 -5.75
C GLY A 11 5.30 -1.37 -7.04
N SER A 12 5.86 -0.17 -7.24
CA SER A 12 6.59 0.19 -8.46
C SER A 12 7.89 0.90 -8.14
N LEU A 13 9.00 0.37 -8.65
CA LEU A 13 10.34 0.97 -8.52
C LEU A 13 10.67 1.97 -9.64
N ARG A 14 9.80 2.14 -10.65
CA ARG A 14 10.04 3.06 -11.75
C ARG A 14 10.21 4.49 -11.23
N LYS A 15 11.20 5.23 -11.75
CA LYS A 15 11.49 6.63 -11.37
C LYS A 15 10.24 7.51 -11.51
N ASP A 16 9.59 7.46 -12.67
CA ASP A 16 8.40 8.24 -13.00
C ASP A 16 7.13 7.39 -12.88
N SER A 17 7.01 6.67 -11.75
CA SER A 17 5.89 5.78 -11.49
C SER A 17 4.59 6.54 -11.30
N TYR A 18 3.56 6.23 -12.09
CA TYR A 18 2.20 6.71 -11.90
C TYR A 18 1.65 6.37 -10.51
N ASN A 19 1.94 5.17 -10.02
CA ASN A 19 1.53 4.76 -8.68
C ASN A 19 2.22 5.58 -7.59
N LYS A 20 3.49 5.97 -7.77
CA LYS A 20 4.20 6.86 -6.83
C LYS A 20 3.62 8.27 -6.84
N GLN A 21 3.26 8.81 -8.02
CA GLN A 21 2.61 10.11 -8.15
C GLN A 21 1.22 10.09 -7.49
N THR A 22 0.43 9.03 -7.77
CA THR A 22 -0.89 8.82 -7.16
C THR A 22 -0.79 8.71 -5.63
N ALA A 23 0.17 7.94 -5.10
CA ALA A 23 0.38 7.80 -3.66
C ALA A 23 0.67 9.15 -2.99
N LYS A 24 1.53 9.97 -3.61
CA LYS A 24 1.84 11.32 -3.09
C LYS A 24 0.63 12.25 -3.13
N ALA A 25 -0.11 12.27 -4.24
CA ALA A 25 -1.33 13.09 -4.34
C ALA A 25 -2.40 12.64 -3.34
N LEU A 26 -2.51 11.32 -3.08
CA LEU A 26 -3.46 10.78 -2.12
C LEU A 26 -3.23 11.32 -0.70
N THR A 27 -1.97 11.42 -0.27
CA THR A 27 -1.66 11.86 1.11
C THR A 27 -2.11 13.28 1.39
N SER A 28 -2.21 14.14 0.37
CA SER A 28 -2.68 15.53 0.52
C SER A 28 -4.19 15.66 0.80
N LEU A 29 -4.97 14.59 0.59
CA LEU A 29 -6.41 14.59 0.83
C LEU A 29 -6.79 14.23 2.28
N PHE A 30 -5.83 13.82 3.09
CA PHE A 30 -6.08 13.42 4.47
C PHE A 30 -6.04 14.63 5.42
N PRO A 31 -6.82 14.59 6.52
CA PRO A 31 -6.75 15.61 7.57
C PRO A 31 -5.43 15.53 8.35
N GLN A 32 -5.10 16.61 9.07
CA GLN A 32 -3.79 16.83 9.73
C GLN A 32 -3.41 15.80 10.81
N GLU A 33 -4.38 15.08 11.37
CA GLU A 33 -4.10 14.02 12.33
C GLU A 33 -3.47 12.76 11.69
N PHE A 34 -3.40 12.68 10.36
CA PHE A 34 -2.76 11.59 9.63
C PHE A 34 -1.37 11.98 9.16
N THR A 35 -0.40 11.15 9.50
CA THR A 35 0.98 11.24 9.01
C THR A 35 1.29 10.03 8.13
N PHE A 36 2.25 10.17 7.22
CA PHE A 36 2.54 9.14 6.22
C PHE A 36 4.01 8.77 6.23
N GLN A 37 4.27 7.48 6.28
CA GLN A 37 5.60 6.91 6.11
C GLN A 37 5.63 6.07 4.82
N PHE A 38 6.38 6.52 3.81
CA PHE A 38 6.63 5.73 2.61
C PHE A 38 7.62 4.61 2.96
N LEU A 39 7.14 3.38 2.94
CA LEU A 39 7.91 2.19 3.26
C LEU A 39 8.71 1.77 2.01
N ASP A 40 10.02 1.86 2.08
CA ASP A 40 10.89 1.52 0.94
C ASP A 40 11.04 0.00 0.81
N ILE A 41 10.58 -0.53 -0.33
CA ILE A 41 10.68 -1.95 -0.67
C ILE A 41 11.79 -2.24 -1.70
N SER A 42 12.50 -1.20 -2.15
CA SER A 42 13.50 -1.33 -3.22
C SER A 42 14.80 -2.00 -2.78
N THR A 43 15.10 -1.92 -1.49
CA THR A 43 16.36 -2.40 -0.90
C THR A 43 16.25 -3.79 -0.27
N LEU A 44 15.04 -4.35 -0.23
CA LEU A 44 14.81 -5.65 0.37
C LEU A 44 15.42 -6.76 -0.52
N PRO A 45 16.25 -7.65 0.03
CA PRO A 45 16.73 -8.83 -0.71
C PRO A 45 15.54 -9.72 -1.09
N LEU A 46 15.72 -10.59 -2.07
CA LEU A 46 14.72 -11.64 -2.32
C LEU A 46 14.63 -12.56 -1.10
N TYR A 47 13.40 -12.87 -0.71
CA TYR A 47 13.18 -13.75 0.42
C TYR A 47 13.78 -15.13 0.16
N ASN A 48 14.58 -15.58 1.14
CA ASN A 48 15.08 -16.94 1.23
C ASN A 48 14.88 -17.44 2.66
N GLN A 49 14.29 -18.60 2.82
CA GLN A 49 14.01 -19.18 4.13
C GLN A 49 15.29 -19.49 4.93
N ASP A 50 16.43 -19.70 4.27
CA ASP A 50 17.72 -19.92 4.92
C ASP A 50 18.18 -18.72 5.76
N ASP A 51 17.62 -17.53 5.50
CA ASP A 51 17.93 -16.29 6.21
C ASP A 51 17.03 -16.08 7.46
N ASP A 52 16.04 -16.95 7.72
CA ASP A 52 15.07 -16.78 8.80
C ASP A 52 15.75 -16.72 10.18
N ASP A 53 16.81 -17.50 10.40
CA ASP A 53 17.58 -17.50 11.66
C ASP A 53 18.55 -16.32 11.77
N ASN A 54 18.84 -15.63 10.66
CA ASN A 54 19.73 -14.47 10.62
C ASN A 54 19.15 -13.40 9.68
N THR A 55 17.96 -12.91 10.02
CA THR A 55 17.21 -11.92 9.21
C THR A 55 18.05 -10.67 8.90
N PRO A 56 18.21 -10.28 7.63
CA PRO A 56 18.98 -9.10 7.24
C PRO A 56 18.48 -7.83 7.94
N GLU A 57 19.39 -6.96 8.36
CA GLU A 57 19.08 -5.74 9.12
C GLU A 57 18.06 -4.84 8.40
N VAL A 58 18.13 -4.71 7.07
CA VAL A 58 17.17 -3.93 6.28
C VAL A 58 15.75 -4.47 6.41
N VAL A 59 15.59 -5.79 6.55
CA VAL A 59 14.29 -6.44 6.76
C VAL A 59 13.80 -6.20 8.18
N VAL A 60 14.70 -6.28 9.18
CA VAL A 60 14.36 -5.97 10.58
C VAL A 60 13.83 -4.54 10.70
N GLN A 61 14.53 -3.57 10.10
CA GLN A 61 14.11 -2.17 10.07
C GLN A 61 12.78 -1.98 9.34
N PHE A 62 12.59 -2.63 8.20
CA PHE A 62 11.32 -2.60 7.46
C PHE A 62 10.14 -3.11 8.29
N LYS A 63 10.32 -4.24 8.99
CA LYS A 63 9.31 -4.79 9.91
C LYS A 63 9.00 -3.84 11.08
N GLN A 64 10.03 -3.18 11.63
CA GLN A 64 9.83 -2.18 12.69
C GLN A 64 9.02 -0.98 12.19
N GLN A 65 9.28 -0.50 10.98
CA GLN A 65 8.52 0.58 10.37
C GLN A 65 7.04 0.20 10.16
N ILE A 66 6.76 -1.01 9.71
CA ILE A 66 5.39 -1.52 9.54
C ILE A 66 4.65 -1.53 10.90
N LYS A 67 5.28 -2.05 11.94
CA LYS A 67 4.69 -2.15 13.29
C LYS A 67 4.37 -0.79 13.94
N GLN A 68 4.95 0.29 13.45
CA GLN A 68 4.66 1.66 13.90
C GLN A 68 3.42 2.25 13.22
N CYS A 69 2.86 1.57 12.21
CA CYS A 69 1.73 2.07 11.43
C CYS A 69 0.39 1.58 12.02
N GLN A 70 -0.59 2.46 12.05
CA GLN A 70 -1.97 2.17 12.40
C GLN A 70 -2.82 1.76 11.19
N GLY A 71 -2.25 1.84 10.00
CA GLY A 71 -2.86 1.38 8.76
C GLY A 71 -1.84 1.35 7.63
N ILE A 72 -2.11 0.58 6.60
CA ILE A 72 -1.25 0.50 5.41
C ILE A 72 -2.08 0.83 4.17
N ILE A 73 -1.51 1.63 3.27
CA ILE A 73 -2.06 1.85 1.93
C ILE A 73 -1.11 1.22 0.92
N PHE A 74 -1.59 0.23 0.19
CA PHE A 74 -0.89 -0.35 -0.94
C PHE A 74 -1.29 0.36 -2.22
N VAL A 75 -0.29 0.84 -2.98
CA VAL A 75 -0.48 1.51 -4.26
C VAL A 75 0.26 0.71 -5.33
N THR A 76 -0.46 -0.10 -6.11
CA THR A 76 0.15 -1.12 -6.97
C THR A 76 -0.15 -0.94 -8.45
N PRO A 77 0.82 -1.10 -9.36
CA PRO A 77 0.54 -1.40 -10.76
C PRO A 77 0.11 -2.87 -10.90
N GLU A 78 -0.27 -3.24 -12.12
CA GLU A 78 -0.51 -4.64 -12.50
C GLU A 78 0.57 -5.09 -13.48
N TYR A 79 1.31 -6.14 -13.15
CA TYR A 79 2.31 -6.77 -14.00
C TYR A 79 1.87 -8.19 -14.32
N ASN A 80 1.68 -8.47 -15.62
CA ASN A 80 1.29 -9.81 -16.08
C ASN A 80 0.09 -10.39 -15.31
N ARG A 81 -0.95 -9.57 -15.13
CA ARG A 81 -2.18 -9.95 -14.41
C ARG A 81 -2.00 -10.29 -12.92
N SER A 82 -0.95 -9.77 -12.29
CA SER A 82 -0.69 -9.97 -10.87
C SER A 82 -0.02 -8.75 -10.25
N ILE A 83 0.31 -8.85 -8.96
CA ILE A 83 1.13 -7.85 -8.26
C ILE A 83 2.57 -7.92 -8.75
N PRO A 84 3.32 -6.81 -8.72
CA PRO A 84 4.74 -6.81 -9.01
C PRO A 84 5.53 -7.72 -8.07
N GLY A 85 6.57 -8.38 -8.60
CA GLY A 85 7.44 -9.25 -7.80
C GLY A 85 8.05 -8.56 -6.58
N VAL A 86 8.42 -7.28 -6.71
CA VAL A 86 8.96 -6.49 -5.59
C VAL A 86 7.95 -6.28 -4.47
N LEU A 87 6.66 -6.12 -4.79
CA LEU A 87 5.60 -6.02 -3.79
C LEU A 87 5.35 -7.37 -3.11
N LYS A 88 5.31 -8.46 -3.91
CA LYS A 88 5.18 -9.81 -3.33
C LYS A 88 6.34 -10.13 -2.40
N ASN A 89 7.57 -9.79 -2.79
CA ASN A 89 8.76 -9.96 -1.96
C ASN A 89 8.66 -9.19 -0.64
N ALA A 90 8.19 -7.96 -0.66
CA ALA A 90 8.01 -7.17 0.56
C ALA A 90 7.00 -7.81 1.53
N LEU A 91 5.90 -8.38 0.99
CA LEU A 91 4.93 -9.11 1.80
C LEU A 91 5.56 -10.36 2.44
N ASP A 92 6.34 -11.11 1.67
CA ASP A 92 7.01 -12.32 2.14
C ASP A 92 8.07 -11.99 3.21
N GLN A 93 8.94 -11.04 2.94
CA GLN A 93 10.00 -10.61 3.88
C GLN A 93 9.43 -10.18 5.24
N ALA A 94 8.41 -9.34 5.26
CA ALA A 94 7.87 -8.83 6.53
C ALA A 94 6.96 -9.84 7.25
N SER A 95 6.54 -10.93 6.61
CA SER A 95 5.79 -12.01 7.24
C SER A 95 6.66 -13.04 7.93
N ARG A 96 7.97 -13.03 7.69
CA ARG A 96 8.91 -14.05 8.16
C ARG A 96 9.88 -13.52 9.22
N PRO A 97 10.55 -14.42 9.98
CA PRO A 97 10.27 -15.85 10.12
C PRO A 97 8.87 -16.15 10.64
N TYR A 98 8.41 -17.40 10.52
CA TYR A 98 7.08 -17.81 10.94
C TYR A 98 6.79 -17.44 12.41
N GLY A 99 5.59 -16.92 12.67
CA GLY A 99 5.20 -16.40 14.00
C GLY A 99 5.61 -14.95 14.28
N THR A 100 6.30 -14.27 13.34
CA THR A 100 6.74 -12.86 13.51
C THR A 100 6.15 -11.92 12.44
N ASN A 101 5.01 -12.27 11.86
CA ASN A 101 4.34 -11.48 10.84
C ASN A 101 4.13 -10.02 11.28
N ALA A 102 4.79 -9.07 10.59
CA ALA A 102 4.68 -7.65 10.91
C ALA A 102 3.39 -7.02 10.38
N TRP A 103 2.72 -7.67 9.42
CA TRP A 103 1.48 -7.21 8.82
C TRP A 103 0.24 -7.51 9.65
N ASP A 104 0.36 -8.43 10.61
CA ASP A 104 -0.77 -9.00 11.34
C ASP A 104 -1.69 -7.93 11.94
N SER A 105 -2.98 -8.06 11.67
CA SER A 105 -4.06 -7.21 12.21
C SER A 105 -4.01 -5.73 11.81
N ILE A 106 -3.07 -5.29 10.95
CA ILE A 106 -3.02 -3.89 10.50
C ILE A 106 -4.03 -3.67 9.37
N PRO A 107 -4.96 -2.70 9.48
CA PRO A 107 -5.95 -2.43 8.44
C PRO A 107 -5.31 -1.89 7.16
N ALA A 108 -5.69 -2.46 6.02
CA ALA A 108 -5.13 -2.14 4.73
C ALA A 108 -6.15 -1.53 3.75
N GLY A 109 -5.73 -0.48 3.05
CA GLY A 109 -6.39 0.03 1.86
C GLY A 109 -5.59 -0.32 0.61
N ILE A 110 -6.28 -0.57 -0.51
CA ILE A 110 -5.64 -0.93 -1.77
C ILE A 110 -6.13 0.00 -2.87
N ILE A 111 -5.21 0.63 -3.57
CA ILE A 111 -5.46 1.39 -4.78
C ILE A 111 -4.45 1.00 -5.85
N GLY A 112 -4.74 1.34 -7.09
CA GLY A 112 -3.75 1.11 -8.14
C GLY A 112 -4.09 1.85 -9.42
N VAL A 113 -3.06 2.11 -10.19
CA VAL A 113 -3.19 2.83 -11.45
C VAL A 113 -2.38 2.16 -12.55
N SER A 114 -2.97 2.05 -13.73
CA SER A 114 -2.30 1.66 -14.97
C SER A 114 -2.87 2.39 -16.16
N ILE A 115 -2.21 2.29 -17.31
CA ILE A 115 -2.68 2.87 -18.57
C ILE A 115 -3.78 2.02 -19.24
N GLY A 116 -3.95 0.78 -18.81
CA GLY A 116 -4.94 -0.16 -19.37
C GLY A 116 -6.36 0.10 -18.88
N ASN A 117 -7.37 -0.31 -19.66
CA ASN A 117 -8.78 -0.09 -19.30
C ASN A 117 -9.23 -0.83 -18.05
N ILE A 118 -8.70 -2.04 -17.79
CA ILE A 118 -9.00 -2.85 -16.61
C ILE A 118 -8.25 -2.31 -15.39
N SER A 119 -7.29 -1.40 -15.60
CA SER A 119 -6.39 -0.88 -14.59
C SER A 119 -5.65 -2.00 -13.85
N THR A 120 -5.82 -2.09 -12.54
CA THR A 120 -5.11 -3.01 -11.66
C THR A 120 -6.06 -3.97 -10.94
N ALA A 121 -7.24 -4.22 -11.53
CA ALA A 121 -8.30 -4.99 -10.88
C ALA A 121 -7.84 -6.40 -10.49
N ILE A 122 -7.13 -7.09 -11.39
CA ILE A 122 -6.68 -8.47 -11.14
C ILE A 122 -5.54 -8.49 -10.11
N ALA A 123 -4.58 -7.57 -10.22
CA ALA A 123 -3.51 -7.45 -9.24
C ALA A 123 -4.06 -7.17 -7.83
N GLN A 124 -5.08 -6.32 -7.71
CA GLN A 124 -5.69 -6.02 -6.42
C GLN A 124 -6.40 -7.23 -5.82
N GLN A 125 -7.04 -8.09 -6.61
CA GLN A 125 -7.62 -9.34 -6.11
C GLN A 125 -6.54 -10.32 -5.62
N HIS A 126 -5.43 -10.46 -6.36
CA HIS A 126 -4.29 -11.27 -5.91
C HIS A 126 -3.67 -10.71 -4.63
N LEU A 127 -3.59 -9.38 -4.51
CA LEU A 127 -3.12 -8.74 -3.28
C LEU A 127 -4.06 -9.05 -2.11
N ARG A 128 -5.38 -8.88 -2.26
CA ARG A 128 -6.37 -9.20 -1.22
C ARG A 128 -6.25 -10.64 -0.72
N ASN A 129 -6.05 -11.60 -1.63
CA ASN A 129 -5.82 -12.99 -1.26
C ASN A 129 -4.57 -13.16 -0.38
N SER A 130 -3.46 -12.48 -0.73
CA SER A 130 -2.24 -12.50 0.08
C SER A 130 -2.44 -11.83 1.45
N LEU A 131 -3.11 -10.67 1.48
CA LEU A 131 -3.36 -9.93 2.72
C LEU A 131 -4.31 -10.69 3.66
N ALA A 132 -5.28 -11.44 3.12
CA ALA A 132 -6.14 -12.31 3.92
C ALA A 132 -5.33 -13.39 4.65
N PHE A 133 -4.36 -14.03 3.97
CA PHE A 133 -3.44 -14.98 4.61
C PHE A 133 -2.57 -14.32 5.68
N LEU A 134 -2.15 -13.06 5.46
CA LEU A 134 -1.36 -12.28 6.40
C LEU A 134 -2.18 -11.70 7.57
N ASN A 135 -3.48 -12.04 7.65
CA ASN A 135 -4.43 -11.57 8.66
C ASN A 135 -4.59 -10.03 8.70
N MET A 136 -4.50 -9.38 7.54
CA MET A 136 -4.78 -7.94 7.42
C MET A 136 -6.24 -7.70 7.09
N PRO A 137 -7.02 -6.98 7.91
CA PRO A 137 -8.32 -6.47 7.49
C PRO A 137 -8.17 -5.56 6.26
N THR A 138 -9.00 -5.73 5.23
CA THR A 138 -8.92 -4.92 4.01
C THR A 138 -10.17 -4.10 3.77
N LEU A 139 -10.00 -2.82 3.38
CA LEU A 139 -11.12 -2.00 2.89
C LEU A 139 -11.64 -2.59 1.58
N ASN A 140 -12.88 -3.12 1.61
CA ASN A 140 -13.46 -3.77 0.44
C ASN A 140 -14.11 -2.76 -0.52
N GLN A 141 -14.72 -1.70 0.02
CA GLN A 141 -15.40 -0.68 -0.79
C GLN A 141 -15.10 0.73 -0.27
N PRO A 142 -14.96 1.70 -1.19
CA PRO A 142 -14.98 1.53 -2.65
C PRO A 142 -13.68 0.90 -3.19
N GLU A 143 -13.78 0.04 -4.21
CA GLU A 143 -12.60 -0.39 -4.97
C GLU A 143 -12.01 0.79 -5.75
N CYS A 144 -10.69 0.79 -5.95
CA CYS A 144 -10.00 1.91 -6.57
C CYS A 144 -9.08 1.46 -7.71
N PHE A 145 -9.65 1.36 -8.92
CA PHE A 145 -8.98 0.98 -10.15
C PHE A 145 -8.86 2.21 -11.06
N LEU A 146 -7.71 2.90 -11.00
CA LEU A 146 -7.52 4.14 -11.75
C LEU A 146 -6.88 3.87 -13.11
N LYS A 147 -7.50 4.37 -14.18
CA LYS A 147 -6.85 4.47 -15.47
C LYS A 147 -6.10 5.79 -15.56
N TRP A 148 -4.77 5.71 -15.75
CA TRP A 148 -3.95 6.90 -15.92
C TRP A 148 -4.34 7.68 -17.19
N TYR A 149 -4.35 8.99 -17.07
CA TYR A 149 -4.46 9.94 -18.18
C TYR A 149 -3.58 11.17 -17.89
N ASP A 150 -3.15 11.85 -18.92
CA ASP A 150 -2.30 13.04 -18.78
C ASP A 150 -3.07 14.15 -18.05
N GLY A 151 -2.43 14.76 -17.05
CA GLY A 151 -3.06 15.72 -16.15
C GLY A 151 -3.85 15.12 -14.99
N MET A 152 -3.85 13.79 -14.80
CA MET A 152 -4.53 13.17 -13.65
C MET A 152 -3.93 13.61 -12.31
N VAL A 153 -2.62 13.81 -12.27
CA VAL A 153 -1.89 14.36 -11.12
C VAL A 153 -0.97 15.47 -11.63
N GLU A 154 -1.17 16.69 -11.16
CA GLU A 154 -0.34 17.85 -11.45
C GLU A 154 0.05 18.55 -10.14
N ASN A 155 1.32 18.94 -10.00
CA ASN A 155 1.84 19.60 -8.80
C ASN A 155 1.52 18.84 -7.49
N GLY A 156 1.46 17.51 -7.54
CA GLY A 156 1.15 16.66 -6.39
C GLY A 156 -0.32 16.63 -5.97
N GLN A 157 -1.23 17.12 -6.80
CA GLN A 157 -2.66 17.11 -6.56
C GLN A 157 -3.42 16.40 -7.67
N PHE A 158 -4.54 15.76 -7.33
CA PHE A 158 -5.44 15.18 -8.31
C PHE A 158 -6.20 16.27 -9.09
N SER A 159 -6.43 16.03 -10.37
CA SER A 159 -7.37 16.83 -11.16
C SER A 159 -8.79 16.77 -10.56
N GLU A 160 -9.61 17.79 -10.83
CA GLU A 160 -11.01 17.85 -10.39
C GLU A 160 -11.81 16.58 -10.74
N LYS A 161 -11.57 16.03 -11.93
CA LYS A 161 -12.21 14.79 -12.40
C LYS A 161 -11.94 13.60 -11.49
N THR A 162 -10.77 13.52 -10.85
CA THR A 162 -10.35 12.39 -10.01
C THR A 162 -10.48 12.68 -8.53
N ALA A 163 -10.35 13.94 -8.12
CA ALA A 163 -10.29 14.36 -6.72
C ALA A 163 -11.51 13.93 -5.90
N GLY A 164 -12.72 14.12 -6.43
CA GLY A 164 -13.96 13.76 -5.72
C GLY A 164 -14.05 12.25 -5.39
N PHE A 165 -13.69 11.40 -6.35
CA PHE A 165 -13.66 9.94 -6.11
C PHE A 165 -12.58 9.58 -5.07
N MET A 166 -11.39 10.16 -5.20
CA MET A 166 -10.28 9.89 -4.27
C MET A 166 -10.59 10.38 -2.86
N GLN A 167 -11.26 11.54 -2.71
CA GLN A 167 -11.69 12.02 -1.41
C GLN A 167 -12.71 11.07 -0.75
N ASN A 168 -13.64 10.52 -1.53
CA ASN A 168 -14.59 9.52 -1.02
C ASN A 168 -13.87 8.24 -0.55
N TRP A 169 -12.89 7.77 -1.34
CA TRP A 169 -12.06 6.62 -0.96
C TRP A 169 -11.29 6.91 0.35
N VAL A 170 -10.68 8.09 0.46
CA VAL A 170 -9.96 8.52 1.67
C VAL A 170 -10.87 8.53 2.90
N ASN A 171 -12.06 9.10 2.78
CA ASN A 171 -13.03 9.14 3.88
C ASN A 171 -13.43 7.72 4.33
N SER A 172 -13.64 6.81 3.38
CA SER A 172 -13.94 5.41 3.67
C SER A 172 -12.78 4.71 4.37
N TYR A 173 -11.54 4.95 3.91
CA TYR A 173 -10.34 4.38 4.52
C TYR A 173 -10.10 4.91 5.94
N ILE A 174 -10.29 6.20 6.18
CA ILE A 174 -10.19 6.81 7.51
C ILE A 174 -11.15 6.14 8.48
N ASN A 175 -12.42 6.00 8.09
CA ASN A 175 -13.44 5.34 8.91
C ASN A 175 -13.09 3.87 9.18
N PHE A 176 -12.57 3.18 8.16
CA PHE A 176 -12.14 1.79 8.26
C PHE A 176 -10.97 1.62 9.25
N VAL A 177 -9.93 2.45 9.15
CA VAL A 177 -8.80 2.43 10.10
C VAL A 177 -9.29 2.71 11.52
N LYS A 178 -10.07 3.79 11.73
CA LYS A 178 -10.59 4.14 13.05
C LYS A 178 -11.48 3.06 13.67
N HIS A 179 -12.19 2.28 12.84
CA HIS A 179 -13.02 1.17 13.32
C HIS A 179 -12.17 -0.04 13.75
N ASN A 180 -11.10 -0.34 13.04
CA ASN A 180 -10.25 -1.51 13.31
C ASN A 180 -9.23 -1.28 14.44
N LEU A 181 -9.07 -0.05 14.93
CA LEU A 181 -8.20 0.28 16.07
C LEU A 181 -8.95 0.34 17.41
N LYS A 182 -10.25 0.02 17.42
CA LYS A 182 -11.06 -0.12 18.63
C LYS A 182 -10.96 -1.53 19.17
#